data_91c96df319de2b48de0f1312c3085e73
#
_entry.id   91c96df319de2b48de0f1312c3085e73
#
_cell.length_a   1.000
_cell.length_b   1.000
_cell.length_c   1.000
_cell.angle_alpha   90.00
_cell.angle_beta   90.00
_cell.angle_gamma   90.00
#
_symmetry.space_group_name_H-M   'P 1'
#
loop_
_entity.id
_entity.type
_entity.pdbx_description
1 polymer ?
#
loop_
_entity_poly.entity_id
_entity_poly.type
_entity_poly.pdbx_seq_one_letter_code
_entity_poly.pdbx_strand_id
1 'polypeptide(L)'
;MSQNKSIIEEDKPGLPSLLERGTAVIAIFDVGKTNKKIFLFDEKYNKVFEETIQLKETVDEDGDTCENISLLTEWVRDSYKKLMQLPGFEIKAVNFSAYGASFVHIMKEGKKLLPLYNYLKPYPKNLQDQFYNTYGGELKIAKETASPVAGNLNSGLQLYRIKKQQPAIFETIFSSLHLPQYLSFLITNQQFSDITSIGCHTSLWDFEKHKYHVWVYKEGIDKKLAPVKKGDEIIVLKQQQIIAGIGLHDSSAALIPYLLNFIEPFILISTGTWCISLNPFNNSPLTEEELNNDCLCYIQYKGLPVKANRLFAGYEHEQQVKKIADYFLKPADYYKQVQYDEIIIKNLEMKGSASIGKKQFAPLFIDLFENYEEAYHQLMINIIERQVLSTKMILQNTEVKRIFIDGGFSKNSIYMNLMAQAFSQIEVFAASMAQATAMGAALAIHHKWNSHPIPGDMIELKMYAVPKEMNENIF
;
A
#
# COMPACT_ATOMS: atom_id res chain seq x y z
N MET A 1 -15.64 63.18 -62.54
CA MET A 1 -14.73 63.06 -61.40
C MET A 1 -15.55 62.59 -60.19
N SER A 2 -15.62 61.29 -59.96
CA SER A 2 -16.38 60.66 -58.86
C SER A 2 -15.39 60.17 -57.85
N GLN A 3 -15.47 60.66 -56.61
CA GLN A 3 -14.69 60.19 -55.50
C GLN A 3 -15.44 59.06 -54.80
N ASN A 4 -14.91 57.90 -54.85
CA ASN A 4 -15.31 56.76 -54.02
C ASN A 4 -14.86 56.98 -52.58
N LYS A 5 -15.81 57.08 -51.65
CA LYS A 5 -15.54 56.94 -50.21
C LYS A 5 -15.64 55.45 -49.86
N SER A 6 -14.53 54.89 -49.53
CA SER A 6 -14.47 53.53 -48.85
C SER A 6 -14.91 53.68 -47.38
N ILE A 7 -15.97 53.01 -47.04
CA ILE A 7 -16.41 52.84 -45.66
C ILE A 7 -15.44 51.77 -45.01
N ILE A 8 -14.72 52.23 -43.99
CA ILE A 8 -13.95 51.34 -43.12
C ILE A 8 -14.97 50.74 -42.14
N GLU A 9 -15.26 49.46 -42.28
CA GLU A 9 -15.93 48.68 -41.22
C GLU A 9 -14.98 48.59 -40.02
N GLU A 10 -15.40 49.17 -38.88
CA GLU A 10 -14.76 48.98 -37.59
C GLU A 10 -14.97 47.51 -37.17
N ASP A 11 -13.90 46.76 -37.11
CA ASP A 11 -13.84 45.46 -36.44
C ASP A 11 -14.33 45.62 -34.99
N LYS A 12 -15.52 45.11 -34.72
CA LYS A 12 -15.96 44.87 -33.34
C LYS A 12 -15.01 43.86 -32.74
N PRO A 13 -14.44 44.11 -31.53
CA PRO A 13 -13.64 43.11 -30.86
C PRO A 13 -14.52 41.89 -30.66
N GLY A 14 -14.16 40.79 -31.34
CA GLY A 14 -14.78 39.49 -31.15
C GLY A 14 -14.75 39.14 -29.65
N LEU A 15 -15.86 38.61 -29.13
CA LEU A 15 -15.87 37.95 -27.84
C LEU A 15 -14.64 37.02 -27.78
N PRO A 16 -13.87 37.03 -26.67
CA PRO A 16 -12.75 36.12 -26.53
C PRO A 16 -13.26 34.72 -26.83
N SER A 17 -12.67 34.09 -27.83
CA SER A 17 -12.84 32.68 -28.16
C SER A 17 -12.85 31.91 -26.85
N LEU A 18 -13.82 31.01 -26.65
CA LEU A 18 -13.88 30.03 -25.55
C LEU A 18 -12.45 29.59 -25.26
N LEU A 19 -11.85 30.16 -24.21
CA LEU A 19 -10.56 29.74 -23.71
C LEU A 19 -10.66 28.23 -23.62
N GLU A 20 -9.79 27.53 -24.33
CA GLU A 20 -9.72 26.08 -24.29
C GLU A 20 -9.68 25.68 -22.80
N ARG A 21 -10.80 25.19 -22.32
CA ARG A 21 -10.87 24.70 -20.93
C ARG A 21 -9.83 23.62 -20.82
N GLY A 22 -8.87 23.77 -19.92
CA GLY A 22 -7.85 22.76 -19.71
C GLY A 22 -8.47 21.39 -19.44
N THR A 23 -7.75 20.31 -19.72
CA THR A 23 -8.20 18.96 -19.43
C THR A 23 -8.51 18.84 -17.94
N ALA A 24 -9.75 18.43 -17.60
CA ALA A 24 -10.15 18.17 -16.21
C ALA A 24 -9.35 16.98 -15.64
N VAL A 25 -8.72 17.17 -14.50
CA VAL A 25 -7.84 16.16 -13.92
C VAL A 25 -7.98 16.08 -12.39
N ILE A 26 -7.63 14.90 -11.84
CA ILE A 26 -7.34 14.71 -10.44
C ILE A 26 -5.83 14.66 -10.22
N ALA A 27 -5.33 15.39 -9.23
CA ALA A 27 -3.94 15.34 -8.80
C ALA A 27 -3.77 14.35 -7.63
N ILE A 28 -2.80 13.44 -7.73
CA ILE A 28 -2.50 12.47 -6.67
C ILE A 28 -1.06 12.67 -6.21
N PHE A 29 -0.89 12.86 -4.91
CA PHE A 29 0.40 12.80 -4.23
C PHE A 29 0.56 11.39 -3.66
N ASP A 30 1.51 10.64 -4.22
CA ASP A 30 1.82 9.26 -3.79
C ASP A 30 3.20 9.24 -3.12
N VAL A 31 3.21 9.17 -1.80
CA VAL A 31 4.42 9.31 -0.97
C VAL A 31 4.86 7.94 -0.46
N GLY A 32 5.68 7.28 -1.23
CA GLY A 32 6.39 6.07 -0.81
C GLY A 32 7.58 6.38 0.10
N LYS A 33 8.15 5.34 0.74
CA LYS A 33 9.32 5.51 1.61
C LYS A 33 10.53 6.07 0.85
N THR A 34 10.79 5.60 -0.36
CA THR A 34 11.92 6.03 -1.18
C THR A 34 11.54 7.16 -2.14
N ASN A 35 10.49 6.96 -2.94
CA ASN A 35 10.09 7.89 -3.97
C ASN A 35 8.84 8.68 -3.56
N LYS A 36 8.81 9.97 -3.90
CA LYS A 36 7.64 10.85 -3.78
C LYS A 36 7.20 11.19 -5.20
N LYS A 37 5.95 10.91 -5.50
CA LYS A 37 5.41 11.04 -6.85
C LYS A 37 4.18 11.92 -6.88
N ILE A 38 3.99 12.59 -8.00
CA ILE A 38 2.77 13.30 -8.33
C ILE A 38 2.27 12.77 -9.66
N PHE A 39 0.99 12.49 -9.71
CA PHE A 39 0.31 12.10 -10.94
C PHE A 39 -0.85 13.04 -11.21
N LEU A 40 -1.11 13.32 -12.48
CA LEU A 40 -2.39 13.81 -12.95
C LEU A 40 -3.05 12.73 -13.79
N PHE A 41 -4.29 12.41 -13.43
CA PHE A 41 -5.14 11.51 -14.22
C PHE A 41 -6.32 12.34 -14.78
N ASP A 42 -6.62 12.12 -16.06
CA ASP A 42 -7.81 12.69 -16.70
C ASP A 42 -9.10 11.96 -16.25
N GLU A 43 -10.25 12.35 -16.76
CA GLU A 43 -11.55 11.74 -16.43
C GLU A 43 -11.67 10.28 -16.89
N LYS A 44 -10.79 9.83 -17.79
CA LYS A 44 -10.68 8.41 -18.23
C LYS A 44 -9.59 7.64 -17.50
N TYR A 45 -8.94 8.29 -16.50
CA TYR A 45 -7.82 7.75 -15.75
C TYR A 45 -6.55 7.49 -16.57
N ASN A 46 -6.40 8.13 -17.75
CA ASN A 46 -5.11 8.18 -18.42
C ASN A 46 -4.15 9.04 -17.61
N LYS A 47 -2.92 8.56 -17.44
CA LYS A 47 -1.85 9.33 -16.81
C LYS A 47 -1.39 10.42 -17.80
N VAL A 48 -1.68 11.67 -17.49
CA VAL A 48 -1.33 12.83 -18.35
C VAL A 48 -0.16 13.64 -17.82
N PHE A 49 0.27 13.38 -16.59
CA PHE A 49 1.45 14.00 -15.98
C PHE A 49 2.02 13.08 -14.90
N GLU A 50 3.35 13.06 -14.77
CA GLU A 50 4.08 12.40 -13.68
C GLU A 50 5.32 13.21 -13.32
N GLU A 51 5.54 13.41 -12.03
CA GLU A 51 6.79 13.91 -11.46
C GLU A 51 7.23 12.97 -10.34
N THR A 52 8.51 12.61 -10.33
CA THR A 52 9.09 11.74 -9.28
C THR A 52 10.32 12.41 -8.70
N ILE A 53 10.38 12.47 -7.37
CA ILE A 53 11.55 12.95 -6.64
C ILE A 53 11.96 12.01 -5.51
N GLN A 54 13.17 12.17 -5.02
CA GLN A 54 13.64 11.61 -3.76
C GLN A 54 14.06 12.75 -2.85
N LEU A 55 13.64 12.67 -1.59
CA LEU A 55 14.01 13.64 -0.57
C LEU A 55 15.11 13.08 0.32
N LYS A 56 16.07 13.93 0.69
CA LYS A 56 17.12 13.54 1.63
C LYS A 56 16.50 13.30 3.00
N GLU A 57 16.77 12.13 3.57
CA GLU A 57 16.39 11.80 4.95
C GLU A 57 17.17 12.65 5.96
N THR A 58 16.71 12.67 7.18
CA THR A 58 17.36 13.28 8.36
C THR A 58 17.49 12.23 9.46
N VAL A 59 17.95 12.65 10.63
CA VAL A 59 17.99 11.79 11.82
C VAL A 59 17.11 12.37 12.92
N ASP A 60 16.58 11.50 13.74
CA ASP A 60 15.83 11.89 14.95
C ASP A 60 16.78 12.13 16.14
N GLU A 61 16.23 12.38 17.33
CA GLU A 61 16.98 12.67 18.55
C GLU A 61 17.84 11.51 19.06
N ASP A 62 17.53 10.27 18.66
CA ASP A 62 18.31 9.07 19.02
C ASP A 62 19.35 8.72 17.94
N GLY A 63 19.40 9.50 16.84
CA GLY A 63 20.32 9.27 15.70
C GLY A 63 19.79 8.29 14.65
N ASP A 64 18.54 7.82 14.77
CA ASP A 64 17.92 6.94 13.79
C ASP A 64 17.46 7.72 12.56
N THR A 65 17.71 7.15 11.38
CA THR A 65 17.31 7.76 10.11
C THR A 65 15.79 7.87 10.01
N CYS A 66 15.31 9.05 9.65
CA CYS A 66 13.87 9.33 9.51
C CYS A 66 13.57 10.25 8.31
N GLU A 67 12.29 10.33 7.94
CA GLU A 67 11.81 11.22 6.87
C GLU A 67 12.04 12.70 7.26
N ASN A 68 12.61 13.49 6.36
CA ASN A 68 12.67 14.92 6.53
C ASN A 68 11.32 15.58 6.26
N ILE A 69 10.50 15.64 7.32
CA ILE A 69 9.13 16.16 7.22
C ILE A 69 9.09 17.65 6.81
N SER A 70 10.17 18.41 6.99
CA SER A 70 10.23 19.80 6.53
C SER A 70 10.34 19.87 5.01
N LEU A 71 11.29 19.12 4.43
CA LEU A 71 11.42 19.03 2.97
C LEU A 71 10.17 18.46 2.32
N LEU A 72 9.55 17.44 2.94
CA LEU A 72 8.31 16.86 2.44
C LEU A 72 7.16 17.90 2.46
N THR A 73 7.05 18.68 3.53
CA THR A 73 6.03 19.75 3.66
C THR A 73 6.19 20.81 2.60
N GLU A 74 7.42 21.28 2.36
CA GLU A 74 7.75 22.28 1.35
C GLU A 74 7.43 21.74 -0.05
N TRP A 75 7.89 20.53 -0.35
CA TRP A 75 7.63 19.90 -1.64
C TRP A 75 6.13 19.77 -1.94
N VAL A 76 5.33 19.29 -0.98
CA VAL A 76 3.86 19.15 -1.19
C VAL A 76 3.22 20.51 -1.47
N ARG A 77 3.54 21.53 -0.68
CA ARG A 77 2.95 22.87 -0.83
C ARG A 77 3.36 23.54 -2.13
N ASP A 78 4.63 23.45 -2.49
CA ASP A 78 5.14 24.09 -3.70
C ASP A 78 4.69 23.36 -4.96
N SER A 79 4.65 22.02 -4.92
CA SER A 79 4.10 21.22 -6.01
C SER A 79 2.61 21.49 -6.20
N TYR A 80 1.82 21.59 -5.12
CA TYR A 80 0.40 21.94 -5.24
C TYR A 80 0.21 23.31 -5.90
N LYS A 81 0.99 24.34 -5.50
CA LYS A 81 0.94 25.66 -6.12
C LYS A 81 1.30 25.60 -7.61
N LYS A 82 2.33 24.84 -7.97
CA LYS A 82 2.74 24.64 -9.38
C LYS A 82 1.62 23.98 -10.19
N LEU A 83 1.00 22.92 -9.66
CA LEU A 83 -0.09 22.23 -10.33
C LEU A 83 -1.28 23.13 -10.61
N MET A 84 -1.63 24.02 -9.67
CA MET A 84 -2.71 25.01 -9.84
C MET A 84 -2.47 26.02 -10.96
N GLN A 85 -1.23 26.15 -11.42
CA GLN A 85 -0.82 27.07 -12.48
C GLN A 85 -0.36 26.34 -13.75
N LEU A 86 -0.48 24.98 -13.78
CA LEU A 86 0.00 24.18 -14.89
C LEU A 86 -0.88 24.37 -16.13
N PRO A 87 -0.34 24.91 -17.25
CA PRO A 87 -1.14 25.16 -18.43
C PRO A 87 -1.73 23.89 -19.03
N GLY A 88 -2.92 23.98 -19.60
CA GLY A 88 -3.60 22.87 -20.27
C GLY A 88 -4.35 21.92 -19.34
N PHE A 89 -4.28 22.10 -18.02
CA PHE A 89 -4.99 21.28 -17.04
C PHE A 89 -5.89 22.11 -16.13
N GLU A 90 -7.04 21.55 -15.76
CA GLU A 90 -7.94 22.09 -14.75
C GLU A 90 -8.03 21.08 -13.59
N ILE A 91 -7.39 21.39 -12.46
CA ILE A 91 -7.42 20.51 -11.28
C ILE A 91 -8.82 20.54 -10.66
N LYS A 92 -9.57 19.45 -10.77
CA LYS A 92 -10.91 19.28 -10.17
C LYS A 92 -10.86 18.68 -8.79
N ALA A 93 -9.88 17.79 -8.56
CA ALA A 93 -9.72 17.12 -7.30
C ALA A 93 -8.24 16.89 -6.96
N VAL A 94 -7.95 16.68 -5.68
CA VAL A 94 -6.65 16.26 -5.18
C VAL A 94 -6.85 15.16 -4.13
N ASN A 95 -6.02 14.12 -4.14
CA ASN A 95 -6.00 13.13 -3.07
C ASN A 95 -4.56 12.65 -2.80
N PHE A 96 -4.39 11.85 -1.75
CA PHE A 96 -3.09 11.49 -1.22
C PHE A 96 -3.04 10.00 -0.92
N SER A 97 -1.92 9.37 -1.25
CA SER A 97 -1.55 8.03 -0.79
C SER A 97 -0.19 8.10 -0.13
N ALA A 98 0.00 7.43 0.99
CA ALA A 98 1.31 7.35 1.62
C ALA A 98 1.48 6.06 2.43
N TYR A 99 2.75 5.72 2.70
CA TYR A 99 3.08 4.59 3.56
C TYR A 99 2.51 4.78 4.97
N GLY A 100 2.16 3.66 5.61
CA GLY A 100 1.54 3.62 6.92
C GLY A 100 2.52 3.74 8.09
N ALA A 101 1.99 3.46 9.29
CA ALA A 101 2.74 3.32 10.54
C ALA A 101 3.60 4.55 10.95
N SER A 102 3.26 5.74 10.49
CA SER A 102 4.02 6.96 10.78
C SER A 102 3.11 8.13 11.08
N PHE A 103 3.32 8.75 12.25
CA PHE A 103 2.57 9.92 12.68
C PHE A 103 3.36 11.22 12.53
N VAL A 104 2.67 12.26 12.09
CA VAL A 104 3.11 13.65 12.22
C VAL A 104 2.34 14.28 13.38
N HIS A 105 3.07 14.72 14.41
CA HIS A 105 2.50 15.38 15.57
C HIS A 105 2.50 16.88 15.36
N ILE A 106 1.35 17.53 15.58
CA ILE A 106 1.17 18.97 15.36
C ILE A 106 0.68 19.67 16.62
N MET A 107 1.14 20.89 16.82
CA MET A 107 0.69 21.80 17.86
C MET A 107 -0.62 22.48 17.44
N LYS A 108 -1.25 23.21 18.38
CA LYS A 108 -2.50 23.94 18.12
C LYS A 108 -2.37 24.94 16.97
N GLU A 109 -1.20 25.53 16.78
CA GLU A 109 -0.89 26.48 15.70
C GLU A 109 -0.56 25.78 14.38
N GLY A 110 -0.71 24.47 14.28
CA GLY A 110 -0.39 23.67 13.08
C GLY A 110 1.10 23.43 12.83
N LYS A 111 1.97 23.82 13.79
CA LYS A 111 3.41 23.57 13.71
C LYS A 111 3.72 22.12 14.06
N LYS A 112 4.69 21.53 13.34
CA LYS A 112 5.23 20.20 13.65
C LYS A 112 6.00 20.23 14.95
N LEU A 113 5.85 19.17 15.74
CA LEU A 113 6.43 19.11 17.09
C LEU A 113 7.62 18.14 17.20
N LEU A 114 7.55 16.99 16.52
CA LEU A 114 8.50 15.90 16.62
C LEU A 114 8.94 15.43 15.21
N PRO A 115 10.05 14.68 15.09
CA PRO A 115 10.38 13.97 13.87
C PRO A 115 9.26 13.03 13.42
N LEU A 116 9.20 12.73 12.12
CA LEU A 116 8.40 11.64 11.64
C LEU A 116 9.21 10.35 11.83
N TYR A 117 8.98 9.68 12.97
CA TYR A 117 9.73 8.49 13.34
C TYR A 117 9.63 7.38 12.29
N ASN A 118 10.77 6.78 12.00
CA ASN A 118 10.82 5.61 11.14
C ASN A 118 10.10 4.44 11.83
N TYR A 119 9.19 3.79 11.09
CA TYR A 119 8.48 2.62 11.63
C TYR A 119 9.41 1.41 11.87
N LEU A 120 10.63 1.41 11.31
CA LEU A 120 11.67 0.42 11.58
C LEU A 120 12.52 0.75 12.81
N LYS A 121 12.36 1.93 13.42
CA LYS A 121 13.07 2.32 14.64
C LYS A 121 12.83 1.28 15.74
N PRO A 122 13.89 0.82 16.43
CA PRO A 122 13.72 -0.12 17.54
C PRO A 122 12.78 0.43 18.63
N TYR A 123 11.87 -0.41 19.08
CA TYR A 123 10.97 -0.05 20.18
C TYR A 123 11.55 -0.54 21.51
N PRO A 124 11.59 0.29 22.58
CA PRO A 124 12.15 -0.11 23.86
C PRO A 124 11.44 -1.32 24.47
N LYS A 125 12.17 -2.42 24.67
CA LYS A 125 11.62 -3.70 25.13
C LYS A 125 10.88 -3.59 26.45
N ASN A 126 11.46 -2.88 27.44
CA ASN A 126 10.83 -2.65 28.73
C ASN A 126 9.47 -1.94 28.62
N LEU A 127 9.35 -0.98 27.71
CA LEU A 127 8.11 -0.24 27.49
C LEU A 127 7.08 -1.11 26.74
N GLN A 128 7.53 -1.95 25.80
CA GLN A 128 6.69 -2.94 25.13
C GLN A 128 6.11 -3.94 26.15
N ASP A 129 6.95 -4.49 27.01
CA ASP A 129 6.54 -5.43 28.06
C ASP A 129 5.57 -4.78 29.05
N GLN A 130 5.85 -3.54 29.47
CA GLN A 130 4.95 -2.76 30.31
C GLN A 130 3.58 -2.60 29.67
N PHE A 131 3.52 -2.22 28.38
CA PHE A 131 2.27 -2.05 27.65
C PHE A 131 1.45 -3.34 27.64
N TYR A 132 2.03 -4.44 27.15
CA TYR A 132 1.30 -5.69 27.01
C TYR A 132 0.89 -6.27 28.35
N ASN A 133 1.74 -6.22 29.38
CA ASN A 133 1.39 -6.67 30.73
C ASN A 133 0.23 -5.85 31.34
N THR A 134 0.18 -4.56 31.05
CA THR A 134 -0.89 -3.68 31.56
C THR A 134 -2.25 -3.96 30.89
N TYR A 135 -2.24 -4.36 29.61
CA TYR A 135 -3.47 -4.47 28.80
C TYR A 135 -3.90 -5.91 28.49
N GLY A 136 -3.31 -6.90 29.14
CA GLY A 136 -3.77 -8.30 29.12
C GLY A 136 -3.00 -9.24 28.22
N GLY A 137 -1.79 -8.85 27.83
CA GLY A 137 -0.85 -9.68 27.08
C GLY A 137 -0.85 -9.46 25.57
N GLU A 138 0.25 -9.90 24.94
CA GLU A 138 0.48 -9.71 23.50
C GLU A 138 -0.62 -10.36 22.66
N LEU A 139 -0.97 -11.61 22.93
CA LEU A 139 -1.97 -12.35 22.17
C LEU A 139 -3.34 -11.67 22.20
N LYS A 140 -3.78 -11.19 23.37
CA LYS A 140 -5.07 -10.52 23.51
C LYS A 140 -5.11 -9.24 22.68
N ILE A 141 -4.12 -8.37 22.85
CA ILE A 141 -4.05 -7.11 22.09
C ILE A 141 -3.95 -7.38 20.58
N ALA A 142 -3.11 -8.34 20.16
CA ALA A 142 -2.99 -8.71 18.76
C ALA A 142 -4.31 -9.20 18.15
N LYS A 143 -5.09 -10.01 18.88
CA LYS A 143 -6.41 -10.48 18.43
C LYS A 143 -7.43 -9.35 18.33
N GLU A 144 -7.57 -8.54 19.41
CA GLU A 144 -8.57 -7.48 19.48
C GLU A 144 -8.27 -6.36 18.46
N THR A 145 -6.98 -6.10 18.18
CA THR A 145 -6.58 -5.04 17.24
C THR A 145 -6.13 -5.54 15.87
N ALA A 146 -6.22 -6.84 15.63
CA ALA A 146 -5.74 -7.51 14.42
C ALA A 146 -4.32 -7.05 13.99
N SER A 147 -3.47 -6.76 14.99
CA SER A 147 -2.13 -6.20 14.83
C SER A 147 -1.11 -7.10 15.54
N PRO A 148 -0.34 -7.91 14.80
CA PRO A 148 0.79 -8.64 15.38
C PRO A 148 1.77 -7.69 16.09
N VAL A 149 2.49 -8.21 17.09
CA VAL A 149 3.50 -7.45 17.81
C VAL A 149 4.64 -7.07 16.87
N ALA A 150 4.77 -5.79 16.57
CA ALA A 150 5.72 -5.27 15.59
C ALA A 150 6.42 -3.97 16.05
N GLY A 151 6.45 -3.70 17.35
CA GLY A 151 7.15 -2.55 17.93
C GLY A 151 6.66 -1.22 17.34
N ASN A 152 7.59 -0.44 16.77
CA ASN A 152 7.29 0.90 16.24
C ASN A 152 6.38 0.86 14.98
N LEU A 153 6.32 -0.27 14.28
CA LEU A 153 5.39 -0.48 13.17
C LEU A 153 3.92 -0.46 13.64
N ASN A 154 3.64 -0.81 14.91
CA ASN A 154 2.35 -0.56 15.55
C ASN A 154 2.28 0.92 15.96
N SER A 155 1.87 1.80 15.06
CA SER A 155 1.99 3.25 15.24
C SER A 155 1.32 3.80 16.50
N GLY A 156 0.31 3.15 17.03
CA GLY A 156 -0.28 3.50 18.33
C GLY A 156 0.73 3.44 19.48
N LEU A 157 1.70 2.52 19.42
CA LEU A 157 2.75 2.41 20.42
C LEU A 157 3.74 3.57 20.34
N GLN A 158 3.88 4.27 19.22
CA GLN A 158 4.67 5.50 19.12
C GLN A 158 4.08 6.57 20.05
N LEU A 159 2.76 6.76 20.03
CA LEU A 159 2.07 7.70 20.94
C LEU A 159 2.19 7.27 22.41
N TYR A 160 2.08 5.97 22.68
CA TYR A 160 2.32 5.45 24.04
C TYR A 160 3.75 5.73 24.52
N ARG A 161 4.76 5.52 23.66
CA ARG A 161 6.17 5.84 23.94
C ARG A 161 6.36 7.32 24.27
N ILE A 162 5.84 8.23 23.43
CA ILE A 162 5.95 9.68 23.67
C ILE A 162 5.32 10.04 25.01
N LYS A 163 4.12 9.53 25.30
CA LYS A 163 3.44 9.79 26.57
C LYS A 163 4.26 9.32 27.79
N LYS A 164 4.90 8.15 27.72
CA LYS A 164 5.65 7.59 28.86
C LYS A 164 7.05 8.18 28.99
N GLN A 165 7.75 8.47 27.91
CA GLN A 165 9.13 8.95 27.93
C GLN A 165 9.23 10.48 27.88
N GLN A 166 8.27 11.15 27.23
CA GLN A 166 8.28 12.60 27.03
C GLN A 166 6.90 13.21 27.35
N PRO A 167 6.40 13.07 28.61
CA PRO A 167 5.03 13.46 28.97
C PRO A 167 4.77 14.95 28.74
N ALA A 168 5.73 15.83 29.00
CA ALA A 168 5.59 17.25 28.73
C ALA A 168 5.37 17.56 27.25
N ILE A 169 6.06 16.85 26.35
CA ILE A 169 5.86 16.95 24.90
C ILE A 169 4.50 16.38 24.51
N PHE A 170 4.12 15.21 25.07
CA PHE A 170 2.82 14.62 24.80
C PHE A 170 1.66 15.59 25.09
N GLU A 171 1.73 16.33 26.18
CA GLU A 171 0.68 17.31 26.52
C GLU A 171 0.58 18.44 25.47
N THR A 172 1.68 18.85 24.86
CA THR A 172 1.67 19.90 23.81
C THR A 172 1.17 19.43 22.47
N ILE A 173 1.07 18.12 22.22
CA ILE A 173 0.47 17.57 21.01
C ILE A 173 -1.01 17.98 20.97
N PHE A 174 -1.39 18.73 19.96
CA PHE A 174 -2.79 19.03 19.67
C PHE A 174 -3.44 17.90 18.88
N SER A 175 -2.76 17.41 17.83
CA SER A 175 -3.24 16.31 17.03
C SER A 175 -2.08 15.50 16.43
N SER A 176 -2.29 14.21 16.27
CA SER A 176 -1.38 13.27 15.60
C SER A 176 -2.07 12.73 14.35
N LEU A 177 -1.51 13.04 13.20
CA LEU A 177 -2.05 12.63 11.90
C LEU A 177 -1.13 11.57 11.29
N HIS A 178 -1.67 10.47 10.79
CA HIS A 178 -0.89 9.60 9.93
C HIS A 178 -0.44 10.36 8.69
N LEU A 179 0.64 9.92 8.07
CA LEU A 179 1.28 10.65 6.98
C LEU A 179 0.30 11.04 5.85
N PRO A 180 -0.56 10.16 5.30
CA PRO A 180 -1.50 10.57 4.25
C PRO A 180 -2.43 11.70 4.68
N GLN A 181 -2.90 11.68 5.93
CA GLN A 181 -3.80 12.69 6.49
C GLN A 181 -3.07 14.01 6.77
N TYR A 182 -1.79 13.93 7.10
CA TYR A 182 -0.95 15.12 7.19
C TYR A 182 -0.79 15.80 5.82
N LEU A 183 -0.59 15.02 4.74
CA LEU A 183 -0.52 15.58 3.38
C LEU A 183 -1.82 16.30 3.02
N SER A 184 -2.98 15.69 3.31
CA SER A 184 -4.27 16.33 3.11
C SER A 184 -4.42 17.60 3.95
N PHE A 185 -4.01 17.57 5.23
CA PHE A 185 -4.01 18.74 6.12
C PHE A 185 -3.18 19.91 5.55
N LEU A 186 -2.05 19.66 4.93
CA LEU A 186 -1.21 20.72 4.33
C LEU A 186 -1.94 21.57 3.28
N ILE A 187 -2.91 20.98 2.59
CA ILE A 187 -3.69 21.60 1.53
C ILE A 187 -5.04 22.11 2.04
N THR A 188 -5.69 21.33 2.89
CA THR A 188 -7.07 21.62 3.34
C THR A 188 -7.16 22.43 4.61
N ASN A 189 -6.08 22.45 5.39
CA ASN A 189 -6.05 22.98 6.76
C ASN A 189 -7.10 22.35 7.69
N GLN A 190 -7.60 21.13 7.36
CA GLN A 190 -8.53 20.37 8.17
C GLN A 190 -7.89 19.06 8.63
N GLN A 191 -8.15 18.67 9.88
CA GLN A 191 -7.54 17.53 10.52
C GLN A 191 -8.54 16.39 10.63
N PHE A 192 -8.22 15.26 10.00
CA PHE A 192 -8.97 14.02 10.09
C PHE A 192 -8.01 12.84 10.24
N SER A 193 -8.48 11.77 10.84
CA SER A 193 -7.91 10.45 10.72
C SER A 193 -8.68 9.69 9.63
N ASP A 194 -8.01 8.78 8.94
CA ASP A 194 -8.63 7.91 7.95
C ASP A 194 -8.68 6.47 8.45
N ILE A 195 -9.78 5.79 8.16
CA ILE A 195 -10.01 4.43 8.65
C ILE A 195 -8.98 3.43 8.08
N THR A 196 -8.46 3.66 6.86
CA THR A 196 -7.45 2.79 6.26
C THR A 196 -6.11 2.89 6.98
N SER A 197 -5.74 4.10 7.41
CA SER A 197 -4.53 4.36 8.19
C SER A 197 -4.67 3.85 9.63
N ILE A 198 -5.79 4.11 10.28
CA ILE A 198 -6.07 3.64 11.66
C ILE A 198 -6.17 2.11 11.71
N GLY A 199 -6.76 1.49 10.69
CA GLY A 199 -6.99 0.05 10.61
C GLY A 199 -5.79 -0.76 10.09
N CYS A 200 -4.62 -0.17 9.88
CA CYS A 200 -3.45 -0.86 9.34
C CYS A 200 -2.42 -1.14 10.44
N HIS A 201 -2.49 -2.31 11.07
CA HIS A 201 -1.57 -2.84 12.11
C HIS A 201 -1.13 -1.83 13.18
N THR A 202 -1.97 -0.88 13.53
CA THR A 202 -1.62 0.23 14.42
C THR A 202 -1.70 -0.10 15.91
N SER A 203 -2.37 -1.19 16.26
CA SER A 203 -2.82 -1.52 17.63
C SER A 203 -3.82 -0.52 18.24
N LEU A 204 -4.33 0.43 17.45
CA LEU A 204 -5.28 1.45 17.90
C LEU A 204 -6.73 1.02 17.82
N TRP A 205 -7.10 0.20 16.82
CA TRP A 205 -8.48 -0.11 16.46
C TRP A 205 -8.92 -1.48 16.98
N ASP A 206 -10.06 -1.53 17.63
CA ASP A 206 -10.73 -2.77 18.03
C ASP A 206 -11.62 -3.23 16.86
N PHE A 207 -11.21 -4.30 16.20
CA PHE A 207 -11.87 -4.80 14.98
C PHE A 207 -13.25 -5.42 15.24
N GLU A 208 -13.50 -5.91 16.45
CA GLU A 208 -14.80 -6.45 16.85
C GLU A 208 -15.80 -5.32 17.19
N LYS A 209 -15.31 -4.30 17.92
CA LYS A 209 -16.16 -3.21 18.42
C LYS A 209 -16.24 -2.01 17.47
N HIS A 210 -15.47 -2.03 16.38
CA HIS A 210 -15.41 -0.95 15.37
C HIS A 210 -15.18 0.44 15.97
N LYS A 211 -14.22 0.55 16.90
CA LYS A 211 -13.81 1.79 17.58
C LYS A 211 -12.36 1.68 18.05
N TYR A 212 -11.84 2.76 18.57
CA TYR A 212 -10.53 2.70 19.23
C TYR A 212 -10.54 1.67 20.37
N HIS A 213 -9.44 0.94 20.50
CA HIS A 213 -9.26 -0.05 21.54
C HIS A 213 -9.27 0.61 22.94
N VAL A 214 -9.73 -0.11 23.96
CA VAL A 214 -9.91 0.41 25.34
C VAL A 214 -8.64 1.06 25.92
N TRP A 215 -7.46 0.58 25.58
CA TRP A 215 -6.20 1.15 26.05
C TRP A 215 -5.97 2.58 25.53
N VAL A 216 -6.44 2.90 24.33
CA VAL A 216 -6.34 4.24 23.71
C VAL A 216 -7.06 5.28 24.58
N TYR A 217 -8.27 4.93 25.04
CA TYR A 217 -9.04 5.79 25.94
C TYR A 217 -8.43 5.88 27.33
N LYS A 218 -7.97 4.74 27.89
CA LYS A 218 -7.32 4.72 29.23
C LYS A 218 -6.06 5.58 29.26
N GLU A 219 -5.32 5.65 28.16
CA GLU A 219 -4.13 6.50 28.04
C GLU A 219 -4.46 7.92 27.59
N GLY A 220 -5.72 8.24 27.26
CA GLY A 220 -6.12 9.56 26.75
C GLY A 220 -5.52 9.89 25.37
N ILE A 221 -5.09 8.87 24.64
CA ILE A 221 -4.51 9.01 23.29
C ILE A 221 -5.59 9.38 22.28
N ASP A 222 -6.84 8.95 22.51
CA ASP A 222 -8.01 9.35 21.71
C ASP A 222 -8.14 10.86 21.56
N LYS A 223 -7.77 11.63 22.60
CA LYS A 223 -7.78 13.10 22.59
C LYS A 223 -6.69 13.74 21.72
N LYS A 224 -5.71 12.95 21.30
CA LYS A 224 -4.61 13.36 20.42
C LYS A 224 -4.81 12.89 18.99
N LEU A 225 -5.89 12.18 18.68
CA LEU A 225 -6.25 11.69 17.35
C LEU A 225 -7.39 12.54 16.78
N ALA A 226 -7.32 12.84 15.50
CA ALA A 226 -8.38 13.58 14.80
C ALA A 226 -9.60 12.67 14.56
N PRO A 227 -10.79 13.24 14.27
CA PRO A 227 -11.99 12.46 13.96
C PRO A 227 -11.77 11.50 12.80
N VAL A 228 -12.20 10.23 12.96
CA VAL A 228 -12.04 9.20 11.94
C VAL A 228 -13.08 9.38 10.83
N LYS A 229 -12.61 9.31 9.59
CA LYS A 229 -13.38 9.37 8.35
C LYS A 229 -13.16 8.12 7.52
N LYS A 230 -14.08 7.84 6.58
CA LYS A 230 -13.86 6.83 5.54
C LYS A 230 -13.00 7.40 4.42
N GLY A 231 -12.28 6.54 3.72
CA GLY A 231 -11.35 6.95 2.67
C GLY A 231 -12.02 7.54 1.41
N ASP A 232 -13.34 7.42 1.27
CA ASP A 232 -14.15 8.02 0.20
C ASP A 232 -14.81 9.36 0.59
N GLU A 233 -14.55 9.86 1.80
CA GLU A 233 -15.01 11.18 2.22
C GLU A 233 -14.09 12.28 1.69
N ILE A 234 -14.65 13.47 1.54
CA ILE A 234 -13.99 14.61 0.91
C ILE A 234 -14.11 15.89 1.73
N ILE A 235 -13.23 16.84 1.42
CA ILE A 235 -13.22 18.20 1.88
C ILE A 235 -13.41 19.11 0.67
N VAL A 236 -14.35 20.04 0.71
CA VAL A 236 -14.57 21.00 -0.39
C VAL A 236 -13.77 22.27 -0.11
N LEU A 237 -12.82 22.59 -0.97
CA LEU A 237 -12.04 23.83 -0.97
C LEU A 237 -12.82 24.91 -1.72
N LYS A 238 -13.75 25.56 -1.04
CA LYS A 238 -14.75 26.47 -1.65
C LYS A 238 -14.12 27.59 -2.49
N GLN A 239 -13.01 28.19 -2.03
CA GLN A 239 -12.36 29.30 -2.74
C GLN A 239 -11.73 28.87 -4.07
N GLN A 240 -11.31 27.63 -4.17
CA GLN A 240 -10.63 27.06 -5.35
C GLN A 240 -11.59 26.20 -6.20
N GLN A 241 -12.78 25.91 -5.69
CA GLN A 241 -13.76 24.99 -6.30
C GLN A 241 -13.18 23.58 -6.54
N ILE A 242 -12.28 23.12 -5.66
CA ILE A 242 -11.59 21.84 -5.73
C ILE A 242 -12.08 20.93 -4.62
N ILE A 243 -12.13 19.65 -4.92
CA ILE A 243 -12.41 18.59 -3.96
C ILE A 243 -11.08 17.99 -3.49
N ALA A 244 -10.89 17.90 -2.19
CA ALA A 244 -9.74 17.20 -1.61
C ALA A 244 -10.18 15.91 -0.90
N GLY A 245 -9.49 14.81 -1.17
CA GLY A 245 -9.61 13.58 -0.38
C GLY A 245 -8.91 13.69 0.96
N ILE A 246 -9.21 12.77 1.86
CA ILE A 246 -8.66 12.73 3.23
C ILE A 246 -7.24 12.14 3.26
N GLY A 247 -6.86 11.43 2.19
CA GLY A 247 -5.64 10.64 2.13
C GLY A 247 -5.87 9.20 2.61
N LEU A 248 -5.13 8.24 2.02
CA LEU A 248 -5.27 6.81 2.28
C LEU A 248 -3.92 6.16 2.54
N HIS A 249 -3.95 5.09 3.32
CA HIS A 249 -2.83 4.15 3.42
C HIS A 249 -2.59 3.47 2.06
N ASP A 250 -1.33 3.39 1.62
CA ASP A 250 -0.93 2.94 0.28
C ASP A 250 -1.44 1.54 -0.08
N SER A 251 -1.24 0.55 0.80
CA SER A 251 -1.69 -0.83 0.55
C SER A 251 -3.21 -0.94 0.46
N SER A 252 -3.95 -0.16 1.25
CA SER A 252 -5.41 -0.10 1.15
C SER A 252 -5.86 0.62 -0.11
N ALA A 253 -5.13 1.64 -0.56
CA ALA A 253 -5.39 2.32 -1.83
C ALA A 253 -5.16 1.39 -3.02
N ALA A 254 -4.06 0.61 -3.04
CA ALA A 254 -3.75 -0.33 -4.10
C ALA A 254 -4.82 -1.42 -4.32
N LEU A 255 -5.62 -1.72 -3.29
CA LEU A 255 -6.71 -2.68 -3.39
C LEU A 255 -7.97 -2.10 -4.09
N ILE A 256 -8.15 -0.77 -4.09
CA ILE A 256 -9.39 -0.13 -4.58
C ILE A 256 -9.70 -0.44 -6.05
N PRO A 257 -8.74 -0.40 -7.00
CA PRO A 257 -9.01 -0.77 -8.39
C PRO A 257 -9.63 -2.16 -8.52
N TYR A 258 -9.15 -3.13 -7.76
CA TYR A 258 -9.67 -4.49 -7.76
C TYR A 258 -11.08 -4.57 -7.16
N LEU A 259 -11.34 -3.88 -6.04
CA LEU A 259 -12.67 -3.83 -5.42
C LEU A 259 -13.74 -3.19 -6.31
N LEU A 260 -13.35 -2.31 -7.22
CA LEU A 260 -14.28 -1.64 -8.13
C LEU A 260 -14.51 -2.40 -9.42
N ASN A 261 -13.54 -3.21 -9.87
CA ASN A 261 -13.62 -3.97 -11.12
C ASN A 261 -14.13 -5.41 -10.93
N PHE A 262 -14.00 -6.00 -9.73
CA PHE A 262 -14.38 -7.39 -9.49
C PHE A 262 -15.40 -7.51 -8.36
N ILE A 263 -16.54 -8.12 -8.65
CA ILE A 263 -17.63 -8.34 -7.69
C ILE A 263 -17.49 -9.68 -6.98
N GLU A 264 -17.01 -10.70 -7.70
CA GLU A 264 -16.80 -12.04 -7.15
C GLU A 264 -15.63 -12.08 -6.17
N PRO A 265 -15.71 -12.92 -5.13
CA PRO A 265 -14.62 -13.04 -4.15
C PRO A 265 -13.28 -13.35 -4.79
N PHE A 266 -12.27 -12.57 -4.42
CA PHE A 266 -10.90 -12.71 -4.89
C PHE A 266 -9.88 -12.54 -3.75
N ILE A 267 -8.66 -13.00 -4.01
CA ILE A 267 -7.46 -12.65 -3.25
C ILE A 267 -6.56 -11.80 -4.17
N LEU A 268 -6.03 -10.72 -3.63
CA LEU A 268 -4.94 -9.96 -4.25
C LEU A 268 -3.63 -10.27 -3.53
N ILE A 269 -2.61 -10.70 -4.27
CA ILE A 269 -1.25 -10.87 -3.77
C ILE A 269 -0.39 -9.76 -4.38
N SER A 270 -0.07 -8.76 -3.56
CA SER A 270 0.84 -7.68 -3.95
C SER A 270 2.28 -8.11 -3.66
N THR A 271 3.11 -8.20 -4.70
CA THR A 271 4.47 -8.73 -4.62
C THR A 271 5.51 -7.64 -4.81
N GLY A 272 6.22 -7.34 -3.73
CA GLY A 272 7.38 -6.45 -3.65
C GLY A 272 8.43 -7.06 -2.74
N THR A 273 9.09 -6.28 -1.90
CA THR A 273 9.97 -6.77 -0.82
C THR A 273 9.20 -7.72 0.12
N TRP A 274 7.97 -7.37 0.45
CA TRP A 274 6.97 -8.24 1.06
C TRP A 274 6.01 -8.73 -0.01
N CYS A 275 5.53 -9.96 0.14
CA CYS A 275 4.34 -10.45 -0.52
C CYS A 275 3.18 -10.35 0.47
N ILE A 276 2.20 -9.49 0.17
CA ILE A 276 1.03 -9.28 1.00
C ILE A 276 -0.17 -9.90 0.30
N SER A 277 -0.68 -10.98 0.88
CA SER A 277 -1.93 -11.60 0.43
C SER A 277 -3.11 -10.91 1.13
N LEU A 278 -4.09 -10.41 0.37
CA LEU A 278 -5.23 -9.63 0.84
C LEU A 278 -6.53 -10.33 0.44
N ASN A 279 -7.39 -10.65 1.41
CA ASN A 279 -8.74 -11.17 1.18
C ASN A 279 -9.78 -10.20 1.73
N PRO A 280 -10.38 -9.33 0.90
CA PRO A 280 -11.38 -8.36 1.33
C PRO A 280 -12.77 -8.97 1.61
N PHE A 281 -12.93 -10.26 1.40
CA PHE A 281 -14.19 -10.99 1.63
C PHE A 281 -14.15 -11.87 2.89
N ASN A 282 -12.99 -11.95 3.56
CA ASN A 282 -12.84 -12.68 4.81
C ASN A 282 -12.94 -11.74 6.01
N ASN A 283 -14.10 -11.76 6.68
CA ASN A 283 -14.39 -10.93 7.85
C ASN A 283 -14.27 -11.71 9.18
N SER A 284 -13.78 -12.96 9.16
CA SER A 284 -13.64 -13.75 10.38
C SER A 284 -12.57 -13.15 11.30
N PRO A 285 -12.78 -13.15 12.62
CA PRO A 285 -11.75 -12.74 13.59
C PRO A 285 -10.47 -13.54 13.42
N LEU A 286 -9.33 -12.94 13.74
CA LEU A 286 -8.05 -13.63 13.71
C LEU A 286 -7.95 -14.69 14.81
N THR A 287 -7.51 -15.87 14.43
CA THR A 287 -7.15 -16.95 15.35
C THR A 287 -5.71 -16.78 15.84
N GLU A 288 -5.35 -17.50 16.91
CA GLU A 288 -3.96 -17.54 17.39
C GLU A 288 -3.02 -18.14 16.36
N GLU A 289 -3.47 -19.17 15.64
CA GLU A 289 -2.69 -19.80 14.58
C GLU A 289 -2.41 -18.80 13.45
N GLU A 290 -3.41 -18.04 13.01
CA GLU A 290 -3.26 -17.01 11.99
C GLU A 290 -2.28 -15.92 12.43
N LEU A 291 -2.40 -15.41 13.66
CA LEU A 291 -1.46 -14.41 14.21
C LEU A 291 -0.03 -14.95 14.30
N ASN A 292 0.12 -16.20 14.71
CA ASN A 292 1.43 -16.85 14.76
C ASN A 292 2.05 -17.10 13.38
N ASN A 293 1.27 -16.98 12.31
CA ASN A 293 1.70 -17.09 10.91
C ASN A 293 1.61 -15.76 10.16
N ASP A 294 1.81 -14.63 10.84
CA ASP A 294 1.83 -13.27 10.29
C ASP A 294 0.54 -12.80 9.60
N CYS A 295 -0.62 -13.38 9.99
CA CYS A 295 -1.90 -12.82 9.60
C CYS A 295 -2.22 -11.56 10.42
N LEU A 296 -2.88 -10.62 9.77
CA LEU A 296 -3.35 -9.36 10.32
C LEU A 296 -4.63 -8.94 9.59
N CYS A 297 -5.23 -7.84 9.99
CA CYS A 297 -6.28 -7.20 9.18
C CYS A 297 -5.89 -5.78 8.83
N TYR A 298 -6.25 -5.39 7.61
CA TYR A 298 -6.38 -4.01 7.17
C TYR A 298 -7.86 -3.61 7.20
N ILE A 299 -8.13 -2.32 7.01
CA ILE A 299 -9.47 -1.84 6.73
C ILE A 299 -9.47 -1.19 5.35
N GLN A 300 -10.42 -1.58 4.50
CA GLN A 300 -10.59 -0.94 3.20
C GLN A 300 -11.24 0.45 3.33
N TYR A 301 -11.16 1.25 2.29
CA TYR A 301 -11.58 2.66 2.26
C TYR A 301 -13.04 2.91 2.67
N LYS A 302 -13.95 1.92 2.56
CA LYS A 302 -15.36 2.01 3.04
C LYS A 302 -15.55 1.51 4.47
N GLY A 303 -14.50 1.07 5.15
CA GLY A 303 -14.54 0.66 6.55
C GLY A 303 -14.74 -0.84 6.80
N LEU A 304 -14.73 -1.70 5.78
CA LEU A 304 -14.81 -3.14 5.96
C LEU A 304 -13.42 -3.74 6.20
N PRO A 305 -13.29 -4.76 7.06
CA PRO A 305 -12.02 -5.43 7.30
C PRO A 305 -11.55 -6.19 6.05
N VAL A 306 -10.23 -6.31 5.92
CA VAL A 306 -9.53 -7.08 4.91
C VAL A 306 -8.55 -7.99 5.62
N LYS A 307 -8.80 -9.30 5.63
CA LYS A 307 -7.84 -10.23 6.19
C LYS A 307 -6.63 -10.33 5.29
N ALA A 308 -5.45 -10.29 5.90
CA ALA A 308 -4.18 -10.28 5.17
C ALA A 308 -3.17 -11.23 5.81
N ASN A 309 -2.20 -11.67 5.02
CA ASN A 309 -1.01 -12.36 5.50
C ASN A 309 0.24 -11.76 4.84
N ARG A 310 1.31 -11.63 5.60
CA ARG A 310 2.58 -11.08 5.13
C ARG A 310 3.62 -12.19 5.00
N LEU A 311 4.37 -12.15 3.90
CA LEU A 311 5.49 -13.04 3.66
C LEU A 311 6.68 -12.24 3.12
N PHE A 312 7.87 -12.39 3.73
CA PHE A 312 9.07 -11.64 3.33
C PHE A 312 9.78 -12.28 2.12
N ALA A 313 9.00 -12.73 1.15
CA ALA A 313 9.45 -13.54 0.02
C ALA A 313 10.30 -12.78 -0.99
N GLY A 314 9.97 -11.51 -1.26
CA GLY A 314 10.75 -10.71 -2.21
C GLY A 314 12.16 -10.42 -1.70
N TYR A 315 12.31 -10.15 -0.41
CA TYR A 315 13.63 -10.00 0.21
C TYR A 315 14.42 -11.33 0.16
N GLU A 316 13.79 -12.44 0.53
CA GLU A 316 14.43 -13.78 0.46
C GLU A 316 14.90 -14.07 -0.98
N HIS A 317 14.03 -13.86 -1.95
CA HIS A 317 14.39 -13.99 -3.37
C HIS A 317 15.62 -13.14 -3.72
N GLU A 318 15.61 -11.86 -3.35
CA GLU A 318 16.73 -10.94 -3.65
C GLU A 318 18.06 -11.42 -3.05
N GLN A 319 18.04 -11.94 -1.81
CA GLN A 319 19.25 -12.45 -1.16
C GLN A 319 19.76 -13.74 -1.80
N GLN A 320 18.85 -14.65 -2.16
CA GLN A 320 19.26 -15.96 -2.67
C GLN A 320 19.68 -15.90 -4.14
N VAL A 321 19.05 -15.08 -4.99
CA VAL A 321 19.47 -14.96 -6.40
C VAL A 321 20.89 -14.41 -6.54
N LYS A 322 21.34 -13.54 -5.64
CA LYS A 322 22.72 -13.05 -5.60
C LYS A 322 23.68 -14.22 -5.32
N LYS A 323 23.40 -15.05 -4.31
CA LYS A 323 24.22 -16.20 -3.96
C LYS A 323 24.29 -17.23 -5.09
N ILE A 324 23.14 -17.53 -5.74
CA ILE A 324 23.11 -18.45 -6.88
C ILE A 324 23.94 -17.88 -8.05
N ALA A 325 23.78 -16.59 -8.34
CA ALA A 325 24.52 -15.92 -9.42
C ALA A 325 26.04 -15.95 -9.17
N ASP A 326 26.46 -15.64 -7.95
CA ASP A 326 27.87 -15.70 -7.57
C ASP A 326 28.46 -17.11 -7.71
N TYR A 327 27.72 -18.14 -7.26
CA TYR A 327 28.17 -19.53 -7.30
C TYR A 327 28.32 -20.06 -8.74
N PHE A 328 27.35 -19.77 -9.62
CA PHE A 328 27.37 -20.22 -11.02
C PHE A 328 28.01 -19.20 -11.98
N LEU A 329 28.67 -18.16 -11.46
CA LEU A 329 29.35 -17.10 -12.24
C LEU A 329 28.44 -16.47 -13.29
N LYS A 330 27.19 -16.15 -12.92
CA LYS A 330 26.19 -15.50 -13.76
C LYS A 330 25.95 -14.04 -13.34
N PRO A 331 25.43 -13.17 -14.23
CA PRO A 331 24.98 -11.83 -13.85
C PRO A 331 23.92 -11.88 -12.74
N ALA A 332 23.89 -10.90 -11.86
CA ALA A 332 22.94 -10.84 -10.73
C ALA A 332 21.47 -10.85 -11.15
N ASP A 333 21.17 -10.42 -12.38
CA ASP A 333 19.81 -10.39 -12.94
C ASP A 333 19.51 -11.54 -13.92
N TYR A 334 20.38 -12.54 -14.00
CA TYR A 334 20.21 -13.71 -14.88
C TYR A 334 18.89 -14.44 -14.65
N TYR A 335 18.38 -14.46 -13.41
CA TYR A 335 17.08 -15.05 -13.05
C TYR A 335 15.91 -14.53 -13.92
N LYS A 336 15.98 -13.32 -14.47
CA LYS A 336 14.94 -12.74 -15.32
C LYS A 336 14.79 -13.48 -16.66
N GLN A 337 15.81 -14.23 -17.07
CA GLN A 337 15.83 -14.99 -18.33
C GLN A 337 15.38 -16.42 -18.14
N VAL A 338 15.38 -16.93 -16.89
CA VAL A 338 15.00 -18.31 -16.57
C VAL A 338 13.48 -18.45 -16.72
N GLN A 339 13.07 -19.36 -17.59
CA GLN A 339 11.66 -19.66 -17.82
C GLN A 339 11.26 -20.91 -17.04
N TYR A 340 9.95 -21.08 -16.82
CA TYR A 340 9.39 -22.28 -16.24
C TYR A 340 9.74 -23.52 -17.08
N ASP A 341 10.30 -24.53 -16.44
CA ASP A 341 10.61 -25.84 -17.02
C ASP A 341 10.02 -26.96 -16.16
N GLU A 342 9.02 -27.63 -16.70
CA GLU A 342 8.30 -28.70 -16.03
C GLU A 342 9.19 -29.91 -15.74
N ILE A 343 10.19 -30.19 -16.60
CA ILE A 343 11.10 -31.33 -16.41
C ILE A 343 11.99 -31.06 -15.20
N ILE A 344 12.50 -29.84 -15.05
CA ILE A 344 13.30 -29.45 -13.88
C ILE A 344 12.45 -29.58 -12.62
N ILE A 345 11.23 -29.09 -12.61
CA ILE A 345 10.33 -29.19 -11.45
C ILE A 345 10.11 -30.65 -11.06
N LYS A 346 9.72 -31.53 -12.00
CA LYS A 346 9.50 -32.96 -11.74
C LYS A 346 10.75 -33.66 -11.19
N ASN A 347 11.93 -33.32 -11.72
CA ASN A 347 13.18 -33.90 -11.25
C ASN A 347 13.53 -33.46 -9.81
N LEU A 348 13.27 -32.20 -9.47
CA LEU A 348 13.49 -31.67 -8.13
C LEU A 348 12.52 -32.29 -7.10
N GLU A 349 11.26 -32.47 -7.47
CA GLU A 349 10.25 -33.15 -6.61
C GLU A 349 10.62 -34.59 -6.34
N MET A 350 11.13 -35.35 -7.32
CA MET A 350 11.60 -36.70 -7.14
C MET A 350 12.82 -36.82 -6.23
N LYS A 351 13.69 -35.80 -6.19
CA LYS A 351 14.85 -35.73 -5.29
C LYS A 351 14.47 -35.48 -3.82
N GLY A 352 13.23 -35.14 -3.55
CA GLY A 352 12.67 -34.88 -2.22
C GLY A 352 13.00 -33.51 -1.69
N SER A 353 12.01 -32.65 -1.53
CA SER A 353 12.16 -31.36 -0.85
C SER A 353 12.19 -31.60 0.66
N ALA A 354 13.18 -31.04 1.36
CA ALA A 354 13.20 -31.06 2.82
C ALA A 354 12.09 -30.11 3.32
N SER A 355 10.94 -30.65 3.70
CA SER A 355 9.88 -29.87 4.33
C SER A 355 10.38 -29.32 5.68
N ILE A 356 10.63 -28.02 5.72
CA ILE A 356 11.09 -27.31 6.91
C ILE A 356 9.94 -26.56 7.55
N GLY A 357 9.97 -26.47 8.89
CA GLY A 357 8.89 -25.93 9.72
C GLY A 357 8.29 -24.61 9.27
N LYS A 358 7.04 -24.42 9.63
CA LYS A 358 6.05 -23.42 9.14
C LYS A 358 6.46 -21.93 9.12
N LYS A 359 7.61 -21.52 9.67
CA LYS A 359 7.99 -20.09 9.81
C LYS A 359 9.20 -19.63 8.98
N GLN A 360 10.01 -20.53 8.45
CA GLN A 360 11.23 -20.17 7.72
C GLN A 360 11.23 -20.73 6.31
N PHE A 361 11.91 -20.03 5.39
CA PHE A 361 12.22 -20.60 4.07
C PHE A 361 13.17 -21.78 4.22
N ALA A 362 13.01 -22.80 3.37
CA ALA A 362 13.94 -23.93 3.35
C ALA A 362 15.34 -23.46 2.96
N PRO A 363 16.42 -23.94 3.61
CA PRO A 363 17.78 -23.65 3.20
C PRO A 363 18.02 -24.09 1.76
N LEU A 364 18.70 -23.26 0.99
CA LEU A 364 19.11 -23.60 -0.37
C LEU A 364 20.59 -24.05 -0.35
N PHE A 365 20.83 -25.33 -0.52
CA PHE A 365 22.17 -25.93 -0.63
C PHE A 365 22.58 -25.90 -2.10
N ILE A 366 23.24 -24.80 -2.54
CA ILE A 366 23.48 -24.49 -3.95
C ILE A 366 24.42 -25.54 -4.59
N ASP A 367 25.31 -26.13 -3.82
CA ASP A 367 26.25 -27.19 -4.24
C ASP A 367 25.59 -28.51 -4.65
N LEU A 368 24.30 -28.69 -4.37
CA LEU A 368 23.51 -29.86 -4.79
C LEU A 368 22.95 -29.76 -6.21
N PHE A 369 23.06 -28.60 -6.87
CA PHE A 369 22.49 -28.37 -8.21
C PHE A 369 23.57 -28.36 -9.29
N GLU A 370 23.24 -28.90 -10.46
CA GLU A 370 24.18 -29.00 -11.58
C GLU A 370 24.34 -27.65 -12.33
N ASN A 371 23.31 -26.81 -12.29
CA ASN A 371 23.28 -25.54 -13.01
C ASN A 371 22.42 -24.49 -12.30
N TYR A 372 22.50 -23.25 -12.81
CA TYR A 372 21.76 -22.10 -12.27
C TYR A 372 20.26 -22.33 -12.31
N GLU A 373 19.75 -22.87 -13.41
CA GLU A 373 18.34 -23.07 -13.68
C GLU A 373 17.70 -24.01 -12.65
N GLU A 374 18.37 -25.12 -12.31
CA GLU A 374 17.90 -26.03 -11.25
C GLU A 374 17.87 -25.35 -9.88
N ALA A 375 18.96 -24.67 -9.52
CA ALA A 375 19.05 -23.96 -8.23
C ALA A 375 17.98 -22.89 -8.12
N TYR A 376 17.70 -22.17 -9.21
CA TYR A 376 16.68 -21.14 -9.23
C TYR A 376 15.25 -21.71 -9.17
N HIS A 377 14.96 -22.81 -9.87
CA HIS A 377 13.67 -23.49 -9.75
C HIS A 377 13.43 -23.97 -8.32
N GLN A 378 14.45 -24.54 -7.66
CA GLN A 378 14.32 -24.96 -6.25
C GLN A 378 14.06 -23.75 -5.32
N LEU A 379 14.75 -22.63 -5.52
CA LEU A 379 14.44 -21.40 -4.78
C LEU A 379 12.97 -21.00 -4.94
N MET A 380 12.46 -21.05 -6.17
CA MET A 380 11.07 -20.67 -6.45
C MET A 380 10.08 -21.67 -5.85
N ILE A 381 10.37 -22.99 -5.83
CA ILE A 381 9.58 -23.98 -5.11
C ILE A 381 9.51 -23.63 -3.61
N ASN A 382 10.66 -23.36 -2.97
CA ASN A 382 10.70 -23.00 -1.56
C ASN A 382 9.89 -21.72 -1.23
N ILE A 383 9.90 -20.75 -2.13
CA ILE A 383 9.10 -19.51 -2.01
C ILE A 383 7.61 -19.83 -2.15
N ILE A 384 7.25 -20.64 -3.14
CA ILE A 384 5.84 -20.97 -3.43
C ILE A 384 5.23 -21.80 -2.30
N GLU A 385 5.93 -22.77 -1.74
CA GLU A 385 5.44 -23.52 -0.57
C GLU A 385 5.00 -22.58 0.56
N ARG A 386 5.80 -21.56 0.84
CA ARG A 386 5.49 -20.54 1.85
C ARG A 386 4.33 -19.63 1.42
N GLN A 387 4.31 -19.23 0.15
CA GLN A 387 3.25 -18.39 -0.40
C GLN A 387 1.89 -19.11 -0.37
N VAL A 388 1.86 -20.40 -0.70
CA VAL A 388 0.65 -21.21 -0.65
C VAL A 388 0.11 -21.32 0.79
N LEU A 389 0.98 -21.57 1.77
CA LEU A 389 0.58 -21.59 3.18
C LEU A 389 0.03 -20.25 3.62
N SER A 390 0.73 -19.16 3.29
CA SER A 390 0.30 -17.77 3.55
C SER A 390 -1.08 -17.47 2.95
N THR A 391 -1.29 -17.85 1.71
CA THR A 391 -2.56 -17.61 0.99
C THR A 391 -3.69 -18.47 1.55
N LYS A 392 -3.43 -19.75 1.87
CA LYS A 392 -4.42 -20.66 2.46
C LYS A 392 -4.92 -20.17 3.83
N MET A 393 -4.09 -19.52 4.64
CA MET A 393 -4.51 -18.94 5.92
C MET A 393 -5.65 -17.95 5.79
N ILE A 394 -5.60 -17.09 4.77
CA ILE A 394 -6.63 -16.07 4.56
C ILE A 394 -7.78 -16.52 3.65
N LEU A 395 -7.60 -17.65 2.94
CA LEU A 395 -8.62 -18.23 2.07
C LEU A 395 -9.78 -18.84 2.85
N GLN A 396 -9.53 -19.34 4.07
CA GLN A 396 -10.52 -20.03 4.89
C GLN A 396 -11.83 -19.26 5.00
N ASN A 397 -12.94 -19.98 4.99
CA ASN A 397 -14.32 -19.44 5.11
C ASN A 397 -14.74 -18.46 3.98
N THR A 398 -14.09 -18.52 2.81
CA THR A 398 -14.47 -17.72 1.64
C THR A 398 -14.45 -18.55 0.36
N GLU A 399 -15.43 -18.31 -0.51
CA GLU A 399 -15.51 -18.96 -1.82
C GLU A 399 -14.81 -18.12 -2.88
N VAL A 400 -13.48 -17.97 -2.71
CA VAL A 400 -12.64 -17.22 -3.64
C VAL A 400 -12.65 -17.88 -5.03
N LYS A 401 -12.91 -17.08 -6.06
CA LYS A 401 -12.92 -17.51 -7.46
C LYS A 401 -11.64 -17.15 -8.19
N ARG A 402 -10.93 -16.09 -7.75
CA ARG A 402 -9.75 -15.54 -8.43
C ARG A 402 -8.65 -15.18 -7.47
N ILE A 403 -7.42 -15.44 -7.90
CA ILE A 403 -6.22 -14.92 -7.26
C ILE A 403 -5.53 -14.01 -8.26
N PHE A 404 -5.39 -12.75 -7.93
CA PHE A 404 -4.62 -11.76 -8.68
C PHE A 404 -3.25 -11.61 -8.05
N ILE A 405 -2.20 -11.73 -8.84
CA ILE A 405 -0.82 -11.56 -8.41
C ILE A 405 -0.27 -10.34 -9.14
N ASP A 406 0.04 -9.29 -8.39
CA ASP A 406 0.55 -8.02 -8.90
C ASP A 406 1.98 -7.76 -8.39
N GLY A 407 2.77 -6.99 -9.13
CA GLY A 407 4.13 -6.60 -8.77
C GLY A 407 5.21 -7.47 -9.38
N GLY A 408 6.32 -7.69 -8.65
CA GLY A 408 7.53 -8.32 -9.20
C GLY A 408 7.32 -9.76 -9.66
N PHE A 409 6.68 -10.58 -8.84
CA PHE A 409 6.48 -11.99 -9.15
C PHE A 409 5.39 -12.25 -10.19
N SER A 410 4.51 -11.30 -10.49
CA SER A 410 3.56 -11.47 -11.60
C SER A 410 4.24 -11.64 -12.97
N LYS A 411 5.50 -11.21 -13.09
CA LYS A 411 6.33 -11.33 -14.30
C LYS A 411 7.20 -12.59 -14.30
N ASN A 412 7.22 -13.35 -13.22
CA ASN A 412 8.03 -14.56 -13.10
C ASN A 412 7.22 -15.79 -13.51
N SER A 413 7.60 -16.42 -14.63
CA SER A 413 6.84 -17.56 -15.18
C SER A 413 6.83 -18.76 -14.24
N ILE A 414 7.91 -19.02 -13.49
CA ILE A 414 7.99 -20.14 -12.56
C ILE A 414 7.01 -19.91 -11.40
N TYR A 415 7.06 -18.72 -10.78
CA TYR A 415 6.13 -18.36 -9.70
C TYR A 415 4.67 -18.51 -10.13
N MET A 416 4.33 -17.96 -11.28
CA MET A 416 2.95 -17.95 -11.78
C MET A 416 2.42 -19.36 -12.10
N ASN A 417 3.23 -20.22 -12.73
CA ASN A 417 2.83 -21.58 -13.03
C ASN A 417 2.67 -22.42 -11.75
N LEU A 418 3.61 -22.33 -10.79
CA LEU A 418 3.51 -23.04 -9.52
C LEU A 418 2.31 -22.56 -8.68
N MET A 419 2.00 -21.26 -8.67
CA MET A 419 0.78 -20.77 -8.01
C MET A 419 -0.48 -21.31 -8.66
N ALA A 420 -0.55 -21.35 -10.01
CA ALA A 420 -1.69 -21.89 -10.73
C ALA A 420 -1.87 -23.41 -10.46
N GLN A 421 -0.78 -24.16 -10.35
CA GLN A 421 -0.80 -25.59 -9.97
C GLN A 421 -1.32 -25.77 -8.53
N ALA A 422 -0.80 -24.98 -7.59
CA ALA A 422 -1.17 -25.08 -6.17
C ALA A 422 -2.64 -24.72 -5.89
N PHE A 423 -3.24 -23.87 -6.73
CA PHE A 423 -4.63 -23.42 -6.64
C PHE A 423 -5.45 -23.83 -7.87
N SER A 424 -5.33 -25.09 -8.30
CA SER A 424 -5.92 -25.62 -9.53
C SER A 424 -7.45 -25.46 -9.66
N GLN A 425 -8.15 -25.21 -8.55
CA GLN A 425 -9.60 -24.96 -8.52
C GLN A 425 -9.96 -23.46 -8.52
N ILE A 426 -8.96 -22.58 -8.55
CA ILE A 426 -9.12 -21.12 -8.51
C ILE A 426 -8.43 -20.53 -9.73
N GLU A 427 -9.06 -19.58 -10.39
CA GLU A 427 -8.43 -18.85 -11.50
C GLU A 427 -7.26 -18.00 -10.99
N VAL A 428 -6.05 -18.22 -11.51
CA VAL A 428 -4.85 -17.46 -11.15
C VAL A 428 -4.46 -16.54 -12.30
N PHE A 429 -4.35 -15.24 -12.00
CA PHE A 429 -3.99 -14.21 -12.96
C PHE A 429 -2.72 -13.48 -12.53
N ALA A 430 -1.78 -13.31 -13.46
CA ALA A 430 -0.85 -12.20 -13.38
C ALA A 430 -1.63 -10.93 -13.66
N ALA A 431 -1.61 -10.02 -12.71
CA ALA A 431 -2.22 -8.71 -12.83
C ALA A 431 -1.14 -7.63 -12.94
N SER A 432 -1.44 -6.59 -13.67
CA SER A 432 -0.60 -5.40 -13.76
C SER A 432 -1.50 -4.17 -13.68
N MET A 433 -1.39 -3.47 -12.57
CA MET A 433 -2.05 -2.19 -12.37
C MET A 433 -0.99 -1.09 -12.30
N ALA A 434 -0.91 -0.29 -13.36
CA ALA A 434 0.02 0.82 -13.38
C ALA A 434 -0.32 1.82 -12.25
N GLN A 435 0.65 2.14 -11.39
CA GLN A 435 0.50 3.11 -10.31
C GLN A 435 -0.67 2.78 -9.36
N ALA A 436 -0.82 1.52 -8.96
CA ALA A 436 -1.98 1.00 -8.21
C ALA A 436 -2.36 1.87 -6.98
N THR A 437 -1.39 2.36 -6.21
CA THR A 437 -1.61 3.21 -5.03
C THR A 437 -2.21 4.57 -5.40
N ALA A 438 -1.62 5.23 -6.39
CA ALA A 438 -2.10 6.53 -6.88
C ALA A 438 -3.46 6.40 -7.57
N MET A 439 -3.64 5.36 -8.38
CA MET A 439 -4.91 5.07 -9.05
C MET A 439 -6.01 4.79 -8.03
N GLY A 440 -5.72 3.99 -7.02
CA GLY A 440 -6.66 3.73 -5.93
C GLY A 440 -7.07 4.99 -5.18
N ALA A 441 -6.12 5.89 -4.90
CA ALA A 441 -6.43 7.17 -4.27
C ALA A 441 -7.31 8.06 -5.18
N ALA A 442 -7.11 8.02 -6.51
CA ALA A 442 -7.96 8.73 -7.46
C ALA A 442 -9.38 8.15 -7.50
N LEU A 443 -9.48 6.83 -7.54
CA LEU A 443 -10.75 6.10 -7.62
C LEU A 443 -11.55 6.15 -6.32
N ALA A 444 -10.91 6.29 -5.16
CA ALA A 444 -11.59 6.38 -3.87
C ALA A 444 -12.65 7.48 -3.82
N ILE A 445 -12.38 8.60 -4.47
CA ILE A 445 -13.27 9.77 -4.52
C ILE A 445 -13.86 10.01 -5.92
N HIS A 446 -13.86 8.99 -6.79
CA HIS A 446 -14.31 9.08 -8.19
C HIS A 446 -15.65 9.82 -8.33
N HIS A 447 -16.71 9.35 -7.69
CA HIS A 447 -18.06 9.92 -7.83
C HIS A 447 -18.24 11.35 -7.26
N LYS A 448 -17.19 11.94 -6.70
CA LYS A 448 -17.23 13.29 -6.14
C LYS A 448 -16.74 14.34 -7.15
N TRP A 449 -15.93 13.95 -8.13
CA TRP A 449 -15.34 14.88 -9.09
C TRP A 449 -15.56 14.47 -10.55
N ASN A 450 -15.79 13.19 -10.81
CA ASN A 450 -15.88 12.62 -12.15
C ASN A 450 -17.25 11.97 -12.35
N SER A 451 -17.93 12.31 -13.45
CA SER A 451 -19.24 11.75 -13.82
C SER A 451 -19.16 10.64 -14.87
N HIS A 452 -17.97 10.39 -15.45
CA HIS A 452 -17.77 9.30 -16.38
C HIS A 452 -17.77 7.94 -15.66
N PRO A 453 -18.11 6.84 -16.34
CA PRO A 453 -17.97 5.51 -15.75
C PRO A 453 -16.49 5.18 -15.51
N ILE A 454 -16.23 4.38 -14.48
CA ILE A 454 -14.89 3.83 -14.24
C ILE A 454 -14.56 2.88 -15.38
N PRO A 455 -13.39 3.00 -16.06
CA PRO A 455 -12.99 2.08 -17.11
C PRO A 455 -12.83 0.65 -16.56
N GLY A 456 -13.37 -0.33 -17.29
CA GLY A 456 -13.30 -1.75 -16.90
C GLY A 456 -11.99 -2.46 -17.28
N ASP A 457 -11.13 -1.80 -18.07
CA ASP A 457 -9.89 -2.34 -18.64
C ASP A 457 -8.62 -1.78 -17.98
N MET A 458 -8.76 -1.20 -16.79
CA MET A 458 -7.64 -0.57 -16.08
C MET A 458 -6.60 -1.57 -15.56
N ILE A 459 -6.99 -2.82 -15.35
CA ILE A 459 -6.12 -3.88 -14.84
C ILE A 459 -5.82 -4.85 -16.00
N GLU A 460 -4.57 -4.89 -16.43
CA GLU A 460 -4.13 -5.89 -17.39
C GLU A 460 -4.06 -7.26 -16.71
N LEU A 461 -4.67 -8.26 -17.34
CA LEU A 461 -4.76 -9.62 -16.79
C LEU A 461 -4.19 -10.63 -17.78
N LYS A 462 -3.34 -11.53 -17.28
CA LYS A 462 -2.90 -12.74 -17.98
C LYS A 462 -3.22 -13.96 -17.14
N MET A 463 -4.12 -14.80 -17.61
CA MET A 463 -4.49 -16.06 -16.95
C MET A 463 -3.38 -17.10 -17.11
N TYR A 464 -3.13 -17.86 -16.05
CA TYR A 464 -2.26 -19.03 -16.03
C TYR A 464 -3.13 -20.28 -15.86
N ALA A 465 -3.22 -21.09 -16.92
CA ALA A 465 -3.97 -22.35 -16.89
C ALA A 465 -3.06 -23.51 -16.50
N VAL A 466 -3.57 -24.45 -15.71
CA VAL A 466 -2.91 -25.74 -15.46
C VAL A 466 -3.28 -26.69 -16.57
N PRO A 467 -2.34 -27.42 -17.18
CA PRO A 467 -2.66 -28.53 -18.11
C PRO A 467 -3.56 -29.55 -17.42
N LYS A 468 -4.61 -30.01 -18.11
CA LYS A 468 -5.62 -30.95 -17.54
C LYS A 468 -5.05 -32.26 -16.99
N GLU A 469 -3.86 -32.64 -17.40
CA GLU A 469 -3.20 -33.91 -17.01
C GLU A 469 -2.47 -33.85 -15.66
N MET A 470 -2.35 -32.66 -15.02
CA MET A 470 -1.62 -32.50 -13.76
C MET A 470 -2.51 -32.46 -12.50
N ASN A 471 -3.80 -32.78 -12.59
CA ASN A 471 -4.78 -32.53 -11.52
C ASN A 471 -4.72 -33.52 -10.31
N GLU A 472 -3.75 -34.42 -10.23
CA GLU A 472 -3.67 -35.37 -9.11
C GLU A 472 -2.30 -35.27 -8.39
N ASN A 473 -2.31 -34.69 -7.17
CA ASN A 473 -1.31 -34.83 -6.11
C ASN A 473 0.01 -34.02 -6.19
N ILE A 474 -0.01 -32.70 -6.25
CA ILE A 474 1.25 -31.95 -6.08
C ILE A 474 1.39 -31.21 -4.73
N PHE A 475 0.31 -31.01 -3.92
CA PHE A 475 0.44 -30.30 -2.62
C PHE A 475 -0.43 -30.87 -1.52
#